data_4bb3cc1affb59cf58269720e29a23173
#
_entry.id   4bb3cc1affb59cf58269720e29a23173
#
_cell.length_a   1.000
_cell.length_b   1.000
_cell.length_c   1.000
_cell.angle_alpha   90.00
_cell.angle_beta   90.00
_cell.angle_gamma   90.00
#
_symmetry.space_group_name_H-M   'P 1'
#
loop_
_entity.id
_entity.type
_entity.pdbx_description
1 polymer ?
#
loop_
_entity_poly.entity_id
_entity_poly.type
_entity_poly.pdbx_seq_one_letter_code
_entity_poly.pdbx_strand_id
1 'polypeptide(L)'
;METSYLDTFVLVAESGSMSEAARRLEITPAAVAHQLRLLEREMGTRLLARSGRTVSPTEAGHRLVERARTLLHDMRHLKAAINEDAATGELRLGAINTALHSLMPEVLAGFVKVYPEARVEIRSALSVELYDAVVRGELDAAVCLHPPFALPKTMNWQPLAEEPLVVLAPARWGHREPHLLLREEPLIRFNRQLGGGKQADAYLRKAGITPRERFELSSLPAIAMLVDRGLGVSLAPDASVPWWRGLRVAKLPLPDEPYRRRFGIIWPRASVRSRLIEVLVEQARRAVKRATAPAAAA
;
A
#
# COMPACT_ATOMS: atom_id res chain seq x y z
N MET A 1 -34.11 -1.20 -3.52
CA MET A 1 -33.08 -0.51 -2.69
C MET A 1 -32.49 0.66 -3.47
N GLU A 2 -32.65 1.85 -3.00
CA GLU A 2 -32.00 3.03 -3.59
C GLU A 2 -30.56 3.16 -3.10
N THR A 3 -29.64 3.39 -4.01
CA THR A 3 -28.21 3.52 -3.68
C THR A 3 -27.89 4.75 -2.83
N SER A 4 -28.70 5.79 -2.92
CA SER A 4 -28.65 6.96 -2.04
C SER A 4 -28.79 6.58 -0.56
N TYR A 5 -29.57 5.54 -0.22
CA TYR A 5 -29.70 5.06 1.16
C TYR A 5 -28.44 4.38 1.68
N LEU A 6 -27.72 3.68 0.80
CA LEU A 6 -26.42 3.09 1.14
C LEU A 6 -25.36 4.17 1.36
N ASP A 7 -25.33 5.20 0.52
CA ASP A 7 -24.41 6.35 0.70
C ASP A 7 -24.65 7.03 2.05
N THR A 8 -25.92 7.32 2.36
CA THR A 8 -26.32 7.90 3.65
C THR A 8 -25.89 7.01 4.82
N PHE A 9 -26.11 5.71 4.72
CA PHE A 9 -25.73 4.76 5.77
C PHE A 9 -24.21 4.74 5.99
N VAL A 10 -23.41 4.65 4.92
CA VAL A 10 -21.95 4.64 5.02
C VAL A 10 -21.44 5.94 5.67
N LEU A 11 -21.93 7.10 5.24
CA LEU A 11 -21.53 8.40 5.81
C LEU A 11 -21.89 8.53 7.30
N VAL A 12 -23.07 8.05 7.72
CA VAL A 12 -23.46 8.06 9.13
C VAL A 12 -22.61 7.09 9.94
N ALA A 13 -22.33 5.89 9.40
CA ALA A 13 -21.50 4.89 10.06
C ALA A 13 -20.05 5.39 10.28
N GLU A 14 -19.50 6.15 9.33
CA GLU A 14 -18.15 6.72 9.38
C GLU A 14 -18.05 7.95 10.28
N SER A 15 -19.02 8.86 10.18
CA SER A 15 -18.99 10.12 10.95
C SER A 15 -19.48 9.97 12.38
N GLY A 16 -20.22 8.90 12.69
CA GLY A 16 -20.90 8.72 13.96
C GLY A 16 -22.03 9.74 14.21
N SER A 17 -22.44 10.52 13.18
CA SER A 17 -23.34 11.65 13.32
C SER A 17 -24.28 11.80 12.13
N MET A 18 -25.59 11.75 12.40
CA MET A 18 -26.62 12.02 11.37
C MET A 18 -26.56 13.46 10.86
N SER A 19 -26.22 14.41 11.71
CA SER A 19 -26.12 15.83 11.33
C SER A 19 -24.94 16.11 10.43
N GLU A 20 -23.80 15.47 10.67
CA GLU A 20 -22.63 15.59 9.81
C GLU A 20 -22.87 14.94 8.44
N ALA A 21 -23.49 13.75 8.41
CA ALA A 21 -23.89 13.12 7.17
C ALA A 21 -24.89 13.99 6.37
N ALA A 22 -25.88 14.57 7.06
CA ALA A 22 -26.83 15.49 6.44
C ALA A 22 -26.16 16.70 5.78
N ARG A 23 -25.17 17.29 6.46
CA ARG A 23 -24.38 18.40 5.93
C ARG A 23 -23.60 18.01 4.68
N ARG A 24 -22.96 16.83 4.69
CA ARG A 24 -22.16 16.33 3.53
C ARG A 24 -23.02 15.96 2.34
N LEU A 25 -24.24 15.49 2.57
CA LEU A 25 -25.20 15.11 1.53
C LEU A 25 -26.08 16.26 1.07
N GLU A 26 -25.96 17.44 1.68
CA GLU A 26 -26.79 18.61 1.42
C GLU A 26 -28.32 18.35 1.59
N ILE A 27 -28.67 17.49 2.57
CA ILE A 27 -30.06 17.14 2.92
C ILE A 27 -30.32 17.42 4.39
N THR A 28 -31.60 17.32 4.80
CA THR A 28 -31.95 17.52 6.20
C THR A 28 -31.65 16.31 7.08
N PRO A 29 -31.35 16.48 8.39
CA PRO A 29 -31.21 15.36 9.32
C PRO A 29 -32.45 14.44 9.39
N ALA A 30 -33.64 15.01 9.17
CA ALA A 30 -34.86 14.22 9.07
C ALA A 30 -34.91 13.32 7.84
N ALA A 31 -34.38 13.79 6.69
CA ALA A 31 -34.22 12.99 5.48
C ALA A 31 -33.21 11.86 5.67
N VAL A 32 -32.06 12.13 6.30
CA VAL A 32 -31.08 11.09 6.69
C VAL A 32 -31.73 10.01 7.54
N ALA A 33 -32.46 10.39 8.59
CA ALA A 33 -33.15 9.45 9.46
C ALA A 33 -34.25 8.66 8.72
N HIS A 34 -34.91 9.26 7.74
CA HIS A 34 -35.92 8.62 6.91
C HIS A 34 -35.26 7.55 5.99
N GLN A 35 -34.22 7.91 5.27
CA GLN A 35 -33.49 7.01 4.39
C GLN A 35 -32.92 5.80 5.15
N LEU A 36 -32.36 6.03 6.33
CA LEU A 36 -31.85 4.94 7.18
C LEU A 36 -32.96 3.99 7.63
N ARG A 37 -34.12 4.51 8.03
CA ARG A 37 -35.27 3.64 8.37
C ARG A 37 -35.76 2.81 7.20
N LEU A 38 -35.78 3.38 6.00
CA LEU A 38 -36.15 2.64 4.78
C LEU A 38 -35.14 1.53 4.51
N LEU A 39 -33.84 1.82 4.60
CA LEU A 39 -32.78 0.83 4.42
C LEU A 39 -32.87 -0.31 5.45
N GLU A 40 -33.02 0.01 6.74
CA GLU A 40 -33.17 -0.99 7.81
C GLU A 40 -34.43 -1.86 7.64
N ARG A 41 -35.52 -1.27 7.17
CA ARG A 41 -36.74 -2.01 6.84
C ARG A 41 -36.51 -2.99 5.68
N GLU A 42 -35.84 -2.56 4.65
CA GLU A 42 -35.50 -3.38 3.48
C GLU A 42 -34.52 -4.51 3.82
N MET A 43 -33.56 -4.24 4.71
CA MET A 43 -32.61 -5.24 5.21
C MET A 43 -33.18 -6.14 6.31
N GLY A 44 -34.35 -5.85 6.84
CA GLY A 44 -34.99 -6.63 7.89
C GLY A 44 -34.27 -6.62 9.23
N THR A 45 -33.30 -5.70 9.43
CA THR A 45 -32.52 -5.62 10.65
C THR A 45 -32.04 -4.19 10.92
N ARG A 46 -31.76 -3.89 12.19
CA ARG A 46 -31.13 -2.62 12.56
C ARG A 46 -29.66 -2.62 12.18
N LEU A 47 -29.22 -1.58 11.48
CA LEU A 47 -27.87 -1.39 11.01
C LEU A 47 -27.08 -0.41 11.89
N LEU A 48 -27.80 0.49 12.58
CA LEU A 48 -27.21 1.49 13.45
C LEU A 48 -27.82 1.42 14.87
N ALA A 49 -26.96 1.62 15.86
CA ALA A 49 -27.34 1.73 17.27
C ALA A 49 -26.98 3.14 17.77
N ARG A 50 -27.81 3.71 18.67
CA ARG A 50 -27.52 4.97 19.35
C ARG A 50 -26.82 4.69 20.67
N SER A 51 -25.73 5.39 20.91
CA SER A 51 -25.02 5.43 22.19
C SER A 51 -24.90 6.89 22.63
N GLY A 52 -25.88 7.36 23.40
CA GLY A 52 -25.99 8.76 23.80
C GLY A 52 -26.16 9.69 22.59
N ARG A 53 -25.19 10.56 22.34
CA ARG A 53 -25.19 11.55 21.24
C ARG A 53 -24.55 11.01 19.93
N THR A 54 -23.95 9.84 19.97
CA THR A 54 -23.29 9.23 18.82
C THR A 54 -24.11 8.07 18.25
N VAL A 55 -23.86 7.78 16.99
CA VAL A 55 -24.45 6.64 16.26
C VAL A 55 -23.30 5.72 15.82
N SER A 56 -23.43 4.44 16.11
CA SER A 56 -22.43 3.42 15.72
C SER A 56 -23.10 2.28 14.95
N PRO A 57 -22.39 1.63 14.01
CA PRO A 57 -22.91 0.44 13.34
C PRO A 57 -23.12 -0.72 14.31
N THR A 58 -24.21 -1.46 14.12
CA THR A 58 -24.40 -2.79 14.72
C THR A 58 -23.48 -3.81 14.06
N GLU A 59 -23.46 -5.05 14.52
CA GLU A 59 -22.70 -6.13 13.86
C GLU A 59 -23.16 -6.33 12.39
N ALA A 60 -24.48 -6.28 12.14
CA ALA A 60 -25.03 -6.28 10.79
C ALA A 60 -24.61 -5.04 9.99
N GLY A 61 -24.58 -3.88 10.65
CA GLY A 61 -24.12 -2.62 10.09
C GLY A 61 -22.65 -2.68 9.66
N HIS A 62 -21.76 -3.22 10.47
CA HIS A 62 -20.36 -3.40 10.10
C HIS A 62 -20.17 -4.26 8.85
N ARG A 63 -20.90 -5.38 8.78
CA ARG A 63 -20.88 -6.25 7.58
C ARG A 63 -21.40 -5.51 6.34
N LEU A 64 -22.44 -4.70 6.50
CA LEU A 64 -23.02 -3.94 5.38
C LEU A 64 -22.11 -2.79 4.94
N VAL A 65 -21.43 -2.07 5.83
CA VAL A 65 -20.53 -0.95 5.48
C VAL A 65 -19.49 -1.39 4.47
N GLU A 66 -18.82 -2.52 4.70
CA GLU A 66 -17.80 -3.03 3.79
C GLU A 66 -18.37 -3.33 2.40
N ARG A 67 -19.53 -4.00 2.34
CA ARG A 67 -20.19 -4.35 1.07
C ARG A 67 -20.79 -3.13 0.36
N ALA A 68 -21.37 -2.21 1.12
CA ALA A 68 -21.96 -0.99 0.59
C ALA A 68 -20.90 -0.09 -0.06
N ARG A 69 -19.73 0.06 0.55
CA ARG A 69 -18.60 0.81 -0.05
C ARG A 69 -18.22 0.26 -1.42
N THR A 70 -18.07 -1.06 -1.52
CA THR A 70 -17.74 -1.73 -2.79
C THR A 70 -18.83 -1.47 -3.85
N LEU A 71 -20.09 -1.67 -3.50
CA LEU A 71 -21.21 -1.46 -4.42
C LEU A 71 -21.35 -0.01 -4.90
N LEU A 72 -21.24 0.95 -3.98
CA LEU A 72 -21.27 2.38 -4.30
C LEU A 72 -20.09 2.80 -5.18
N HIS A 73 -18.95 2.17 -4.97
CA HIS A 73 -17.79 2.33 -5.83
C HIS A 73 -18.07 1.81 -7.24
N ASP A 74 -18.54 0.56 -7.37
CA ASP A 74 -18.86 -0.06 -8.67
C ASP A 74 -19.87 0.78 -9.45
N MET A 75 -20.86 1.35 -8.75
CA MET A 75 -21.84 2.24 -9.38
C MET A 75 -21.24 3.56 -9.88
N ARG A 76 -20.33 4.16 -9.10
CA ARG A 76 -19.59 5.35 -9.57
C ARG A 76 -18.75 5.01 -10.80
N HIS A 77 -18.14 3.83 -10.81
CA HIS A 77 -17.39 3.33 -11.95
C HIS A 77 -18.27 3.09 -13.18
N LEU A 78 -19.46 2.51 -12.97
CA LEU A 78 -20.41 2.32 -14.08
C LEU A 78 -20.79 3.66 -14.74
N LYS A 79 -21.09 4.66 -13.93
CA LYS A 79 -21.38 6.01 -14.42
C LYS A 79 -20.19 6.64 -15.15
N ALA A 80 -18.97 6.46 -14.63
CA ALA A 80 -17.75 6.97 -15.25
C ALA A 80 -17.38 6.23 -16.55
N ALA A 81 -17.73 4.94 -16.67
CA ALA A 81 -17.48 4.16 -17.88
C ALA A 81 -18.37 4.56 -19.07
N ILE A 82 -19.55 5.11 -18.79
CA ILE A 82 -20.50 5.57 -19.81
C ILE A 82 -20.14 6.98 -20.30
N ASN A 83 -19.60 7.81 -19.43
CA ASN A 83 -19.11 9.13 -19.80
C ASN A 83 -17.71 8.97 -20.37
N GLU A 84 -17.47 9.37 -21.62
CA GLU A 84 -16.18 9.30 -22.32
C GLU A 84 -15.03 10.10 -21.66
N ASP A 85 -15.30 10.86 -20.61
CA ASP A 85 -14.34 11.58 -19.76
C ASP A 85 -13.56 10.63 -18.82
N ALA A 86 -13.04 9.51 -19.34
CA ALA A 86 -12.12 8.63 -18.61
C ALA A 86 -10.82 9.34 -18.14
N ALA A 87 -10.58 10.57 -18.62
CA ALA A 87 -9.42 11.39 -18.26
C ALA A 87 -9.56 12.09 -16.87
N THR A 88 -10.78 12.28 -16.37
CA THR A 88 -11.06 13.00 -15.10
C THR A 88 -11.37 12.07 -13.94
N GLY A 89 -10.91 10.82 -13.98
CA GLY A 89 -11.27 9.80 -12.99
C GLY A 89 -10.43 9.83 -11.73
N GLU A 90 -11.00 9.29 -10.63
CA GLU A 90 -10.29 8.98 -9.39
C GLU A 90 -9.66 7.59 -9.49
N LEU A 91 -8.36 7.47 -9.15
CA LEU A 91 -7.63 6.20 -9.03
C LEU A 91 -7.29 5.95 -7.57
N ARG A 92 -7.81 4.86 -6.99
CA ARG A 92 -7.47 4.43 -5.63
C ARG A 92 -6.36 3.40 -5.69
N LEU A 93 -5.19 3.83 -5.25
CA LEU A 93 -3.95 3.07 -5.35
C LEU A 93 -3.48 2.63 -3.96
N GLY A 94 -3.22 1.34 -3.80
CA GLY A 94 -2.47 0.83 -2.65
C GLY A 94 -0.96 0.90 -2.89
N ALA A 95 -0.18 1.21 -1.86
CA ALA A 95 1.27 1.11 -1.96
C ALA A 95 1.89 0.72 -0.62
N ILE A 96 2.84 -0.23 -0.65
CA ILE A 96 3.65 -0.51 0.54
C ILE A 96 4.59 0.66 0.84
N ASN A 97 4.93 0.81 2.10
CA ASN A 97 5.77 1.92 2.57
C ASN A 97 7.09 2.06 1.78
N THR A 98 7.76 0.95 1.47
CA THR A 98 8.99 1.00 0.67
C THR A 98 8.77 1.55 -0.73
N ALA A 99 7.64 1.25 -1.37
CA ALA A 99 7.29 1.78 -2.69
C ALA A 99 7.06 3.30 -2.64
N LEU A 100 6.36 3.77 -1.61
CA LEU A 100 6.06 5.20 -1.44
C LEU A 100 7.32 6.06 -1.36
N HIS A 101 8.36 5.57 -0.68
CA HIS A 101 9.62 6.30 -0.53
C HIS A 101 10.60 6.08 -1.70
N SER A 102 10.34 5.11 -2.58
CA SER A 102 11.23 4.76 -3.67
C SER A 102 10.64 5.07 -5.04
N LEU A 103 9.79 4.20 -5.52
CA LEU A 103 9.27 4.18 -6.89
C LEU A 103 8.15 5.20 -7.14
N MET A 104 7.24 5.36 -6.17
CA MET A 104 5.99 6.09 -6.36
C MET A 104 6.15 7.57 -6.73
N PRO A 105 7.11 8.34 -6.18
CA PRO A 105 7.28 9.73 -6.58
C PRO A 105 7.52 9.91 -8.08
N GLU A 106 8.39 9.09 -8.67
CA GLU A 106 8.70 9.14 -10.11
C GLU A 106 7.52 8.65 -10.96
N VAL A 107 6.84 7.60 -10.50
CA VAL A 107 5.65 7.04 -11.18
C VAL A 107 4.52 8.07 -11.24
N LEU A 108 4.23 8.70 -10.12
CA LEU A 108 3.17 9.71 -10.02
C LEU A 108 3.51 10.96 -10.82
N ALA A 109 4.77 11.40 -10.80
CA ALA A 109 5.22 12.53 -11.63
C ALA A 109 5.05 12.24 -13.13
N GLY A 110 5.27 11.00 -13.56
CA GLY A 110 4.99 10.58 -14.94
C GLY A 110 3.50 10.42 -15.23
N PHE A 111 2.73 9.92 -14.30
CA PHE A 111 1.29 9.70 -14.42
C PHE A 111 0.51 11.01 -14.60
N VAL A 112 0.79 12.02 -13.76
CA VAL A 112 0.13 13.33 -13.80
C VAL A 112 0.42 14.08 -15.10
N LYS A 113 1.55 13.84 -15.76
CA LYS A 113 1.82 14.41 -17.10
C LYS A 113 0.89 13.88 -18.18
N VAL A 114 0.38 12.64 -18.02
CA VAL A 114 -0.55 12.02 -18.97
C VAL A 114 -2.00 12.32 -18.59
N TYR A 115 -2.30 12.37 -17.31
CA TYR A 115 -3.61 12.63 -16.75
C TYR A 115 -3.57 13.77 -15.71
N PRO A 116 -3.49 15.04 -16.16
CA PRO A 116 -3.36 16.20 -15.26
C PRO A 116 -4.55 16.38 -14.30
N GLU A 117 -5.74 16.01 -14.75
CA GLU A 117 -6.98 16.17 -13.98
C GLU A 117 -7.36 14.94 -13.15
N ALA A 118 -6.59 13.85 -13.25
CA ALA A 118 -6.88 12.65 -12.49
C ALA A 118 -6.54 12.82 -11.01
N ARG A 119 -7.47 12.47 -10.12
CA ARG A 119 -7.23 12.39 -8.69
C ARG A 119 -6.68 11.01 -8.33
N VAL A 120 -5.57 10.97 -7.62
CA VAL A 120 -5.00 9.72 -7.10
C VAL A 120 -5.09 9.74 -5.57
N GLU A 121 -5.86 8.80 -5.02
CA GLU A 121 -5.88 8.55 -3.59
C GLU A 121 -4.94 7.38 -3.28
N ILE A 122 -4.02 7.56 -2.32
CA ILE A 122 -3.03 6.53 -1.98
C ILE A 122 -3.22 6.05 -0.55
N ARG A 123 -3.45 4.73 -0.42
CA ARG A 123 -3.52 4.03 0.87
C ARG A 123 -2.23 3.26 1.11
N SER A 124 -1.56 3.53 2.24
CA SER A 124 -0.41 2.73 2.68
C SER A 124 -0.86 1.62 3.61
N ALA A 125 -0.43 0.38 3.31
CA ALA A 125 -0.75 -0.78 4.15
C ALA A 125 0.23 -1.95 3.88
N LEU A 126 0.06 -3.07 4.56
CA LEU A 126 0.81 -4.30 4.30
C LEU A 126 0.40 -4.94 2.97
N SER A 127 1.30 -5.67 2.32
CA SER A 127 1.03 -6.30 1.02
C SER A 127 -0.22 -7.20 1.03
N VAL A 128 -0.47 -7.92 2.14
CA VAL A 128 -1.65 -8.78 2.28
C VAL A 128 -2.92 -7.94 2.33
N GLU A 129 -2.93 -6.88 3.13
CA GLU A 129 -4.08 -5.96 3.25
C GLU A 129 -4.37 -5.25 1.94
N LEU A 130 -3.32 -4.85 1.20
CA LEU A 130 -3.46 -4.23 -0.11
C LEU A 130 -4.02 -5.21 -1.15
N TYR A 131 -3.54 -6.46 -1.15
CA TYR A 131 -4.09 -7.52 -1.99
C TYR A 131 -5.59 -7.72 -1.71
N ASP A 132 -5.96 -7.88 -0.45
CA ASP A 132 -7.35 -8.06 -0.04
C ASP A 132 -8.23 -6.87 -0.43
N ALA A 133 -7.72 -5.64 -0.28
CA ALA A 133 -8.42 -4.43 -0.67
C ALA A 133 -8.65 -4.34 -2.19
N VAL A 134 -7.69 -4.80 -3.02
CA VAL A 134 -7.87 -4.90 -4.47
C VAL A 134 -8.90 -5.96 -4.82
N VAL A 135 -8.85 -7.13 -4.17
CA VAL A 135 -9.83 -8.21 -4.40
C VAL A 135 -11.25 -7.77 -4.02
N ARG A 136 -11.40 -6.98 -2.93
CA ARG A 136 -12.70 -6.44 -2.51
C ARG A 136 -13.16 -5.21 -3.31
N GLY A 137 -12.36 -4.73 -4.28
CA GLY A 137 -12.68 -3.53 -5.06
C GLY A 137 -12.57 -2.21 -4.28
N GLU A 138 -11.95 -2.21 -3.09
CA GLU A 138 -11.65 -0.99 -2.32
C GLU A 138 -10.52 -0.19 -2.96
N LEU A 139 -9.61 -0.86 -3.66
CA LEU A 139 -8.51 -0.29 -4.44
C LEU A 139 -8.60 -0.74 -5.90
N ASP A 140 -8.21 0.14 -6.81
CA ASP A 140 -8.17 -0.15 -8.25
C ASP A 140 -6.90 -0.91 -8.64
N ALA A 141 -5.80 -0.65 -7.94
CA ALA A 141 -4.51 -1.33 -8.09
C ALA A 141 -3.69 -1.22 -6.81
N ALA A 142 -2.66 -2.06 -6.67
CA ALA A 142 -1.72 -1.93 -5.57
C ALA A 142 -0.28 -2.23 -6.01
N VAL A 143 0.65 -1.42 -5.50
CA VAL A 143 2.10 -1.63 -5.61
C VAL A 143 2.56 -2.34 -4.35
N CYS A 144 2.86 -3.63 -4.46
CA CYS A 144 3.10 -4.49 -3.31
C CYS A 144 4.08 -5.64 -3.62
N LEU A 145 4.33 -6.50 -2.65
CA LEU A 145 5.03 -7.75 -2.87
C LEU A 145 4.10 -8.79 -3.48
N HIS A 146 4.64 -9.65 -4.34
CA HIS A 146 3.88 -10.79 -4.89
C HIS A 146 3.40 -11.69 -3.74
N PRO A 147 2.11 -12.05 -3.71
CA PRO A 147 1.62 -13.02 -2.74
C PRO A 147 2.37 -14.35 -2.82
N PRO A 148 2.49 -15.12 -1.72
CA PRO A 148 3.20 -16.40 -1.71
C PRO A 148 2.38 -17.56 -2.32
N PHE A 149 1.35 -17.25 -3.08
CA PHE A 149 0.44 -18.20 -3.74
C PHE A 149 0.21 -17.81 -5.21
N ALA A 150 -0.37 -18.75 -5.99
CA ALA A 150 -0.75 -18.48 -7.36
C ALA A 150 -1.92 -17.49 -7.43
N LEU A 151 -1.77 -16.44 -8.23
CA LEU A 151 -2.83 -15.44 -8.39
C LEU A 151 -4.04 -16.02 -9.16
N PRO A 152 -5.26 -15.66 -8.77
CA PRO A 152 -6.46 -15.99 -9.53
C PRO A 152 -6.39 -15.45 -10.96
N LYS A 153 -7.02 -16.13 -11.92
CA LYS A 153 -7.09 -15.69 -13.33
C LYS A 153 -7.80 -14.34 -13.51
N THR A 154 -8.53 -13.89 -12.49
CA THR A 154 -9.21 -12.59 -12.45
C THR A 154 -8.28 -11.41 -12.11
N MET A 155 -7.06 -11.71 -11.70
CA MET A 155 -6.07 -10.70 -11.32
C MET A 155 -4.94 -10.64 -12.36
N ASN A 156 -4.43 -9.45 -12.56
CA ASN A 156 -3.20 -9.19 -13.31
C ASN A 156 -2.05 -8.88 -12.35
N TRP A 157 -0.86 -9.24 -12.75
CA TRP A 157 0.37 -8.91 -12.05
C TRP A 157 1.43 -8.43 -13.03
N GLN A 158 2.00 -7.25 -12.75
CA GLN A 158 3.18 -6.74 -13.42
C GLN A 158 4.37 -6.81 -12.48
N PRO A 159 5.35 -7.71 -12.71
CA PRO A 159 6.62 -7.65 -11.99
C PRO A 159 7.38 -6.38 -12.35
N LEU A 160 7.95 -5.73 -11.34
CA LEU A 160 8.77 -4.52 -11.50
C LEU A 160 10.23 -4.77 -11.14
N ALA A 161 10.48 -5.42 -10.01
CA ALA A 161 11.83 -5.71 -9.53
C ALA A 161 11.88 -6.97 -8.66
N GLU A 162 13.10 -7.53 -8.55
CA GLU A 162 13.46 -8.50 -7.53
C GLU A 162 14.53 -7.87 -6.64
N GLU A 163 14.25 -7.79 -5.35
CA GLU A 163 15.08 -7.11 -4.38
C GLU A 163 15.74 -8.15 -3.45
N PRO A 164 17.07 -8.36 -3.54
CA PRO A 164 17.79 -9.25 -2.64
C PRO A 164 17.87 -8.63 -1.23
N LEU A 165 18.20 -9.44 -0.22
CA LEU A 165 18.62 -8.93 1.07
C LEU A 165 20.10 -8.52 1.00
N VAL A 166 20.41 -7.41 1.69
CA VAL A 166 21.76 -6.91 1.86
C VAL A 166 21.98 -6.49 3.31
N VAL A 167 23.24 -6.50 3.75
CA VAL A 167 23.61 -5.84 5.00
C VAL A 167 23.86 -4.37 4.71
N LEU A 168 23.11 -3.49 5.35
CA LEU A 168 23.37 -2.05 5.39
C LEU A 168 24.34 -1.77 6.53
N ALA A 169 25.46 -1.18 6.23
CA ALA A 169 26.49 -0.82 7.20
C ALA A 169 27.00 0.61 6.96
N PRO A 170 27.58 1.28 7.96
CA PRO A 170 28.31 2.53 7.72
C PRO A 170 29.37 2.35 6.64
N ALA A 171 29.55 3.32 5.75
CA ALA A 171 30.48 3.19 4.61
C ALA A 171 31.92 2.77 5.02
N ARG A 172 32.37 3.22 6.21
CA ARG A 172 33.68 2.83 6.77
C ARG A 172 33.81 1.31 7.05
N TRP A 173 32.70 0.58 7.13
CA TRP A 173 32.66 -0.88 7.34
C TRP A 173 32.39 -1.67 6.04
N GLY A 174 32.37 -1.00 4.91
CA GLY A 174 32.08 -1.60 3.59
C GLY A 174 33.02 -2.70 3.15
N HIS A 175 34.19 -2.84 3.81
CA HIS A 175 35.19 -3.89 3.57
C HIS A 175 35.04 -5.11 4.51
N ARG A 176 34.16 -5.06 5.51
CA ARG A 176 33.98 -6.12 6.50
C ARG A 176 33.03 -7.20 5.99
N GLU A 177 33.21 -8.40 6.49
CA GLU A 177 32.39 -9.56 6.15
C GLU A 177 30.94 -9.38 6.73
N PRO A 178 29.89 -9.61 5.90
CA PRO A 178 28.51 -9.35 6.30
C PRO A 178 28.02 -10.11 7.54
N HIS A 179 28.34 -11.42 7.65
CA HIS A 179 27.92 -12.21 8.81
C HIS A 179 28.63 -11.78 10.09
N LEU A 180 29.89 -11.36 9.99
CA LEU A 180 30.65 -10.84 11.13
C LEU A 180 29.98 -9.57 11.65
N LEU A 181 29.62 -8.65 10.74
CA LEU A 181 28.89 -7.42 11.10
C LEU A 181 27.56 -7.74 11.80
N LEU A 182 26.79 -8.72 11.31
CA LEU A 182 25.50 -9.10 11.91
C LEU A 182 25.65 -9.74 13.30
N ARG A 183 26.81 -10.34 13.63
CA ARG A 183 27.09 -10.95 14.93
C ARG A 183 27.65 -9.97 15.93
N GLU A 184 28.51 -9.07 15.50
CA GLU A 184 29.32 -8.20 16.39
C GLU A 184 28.66 -6.85 16.64
N GLU A 185 28.02 -6.28 15.60
CA GLU A 185 27.49 -4.92 15.66
C GLU A 185 26.02 -4.89 16.13
N PRO A 186 25.57 -3.80 16.76
CA PRO A 186 24.16 -3.65 17.10
C PRO A 186 23.28 -3.71 15.86
N LEU A 187 22.22 -4.53 15.90
CA LEU A 187 21.26 -4.65 14.81
C LEU A 187 20.17 -3.59 14.94
N ILE A 188 19.97 -2.85 13.85
CA ILE A 188 18.79 -2.02 13.60
C ILE A 188 17.85 -2.90 12.76
N ARG A 189 16.88 -3.51 13.42
CA ARG A 189 16.00 -4.50 12.79
C ARG A 189 14.96 -3.86 11.91
N PHE A 190 14.79 -4.40 10.70
CA PHE A 190 13.61 -4.13 9.90
C PHE A 190 12.43 -4.97 10.42
N ASN A 191 11.30 -4.32 10.69
CA ASN A 191 10.16 -4.88 11.41
C ASN A 191 9.75 -6.26 10.88
N ARG A 192 9.67 -7.24 11.78
CA ARG A 192 9.38 -8.67 11.51
C ARG A 192 8.00 -8.92 10.90
N GLN A 193 7.06 -8.01 11.03
CA GLN A 193 5.72 -8.16 10.43
C GLN A 193 5.72 -7.81 8.95
N LEU A 194 6.70 -7.02 8.49
CA LEU A 194 6.86 -6.66 7.09
C LEU A 194 7.49 -7.81 6.28
N GLY A 195 7.13 -7.93 5.00
CA GLY A 195 7.64 -9.03 4.16
C GLY A 195 9.17 -9.12 4.12
N GLY A 196 9.87 -7.98 3.98
CA GLY A 196 11.33 -7.94 4.03
C GLY A 196 11.92 -8.27 5.40
N GLY A 197 11.24 -7.87 6.49
CA GLY A 197 11.66 -8.23 7.84
C GLY A 197 11.50 -9.72 8.14
N LYS A 198 10.39 -10.34 7.67
CA LYS A 198 10.21 -11.80 7.74
C LYS A 198 11.33 -12.56 7.01
N GLN A 199 11.72 -12.08 5.83
CA GLN A 199 12.81 -12.68 5.07
C GLN A 199 14.15 -12.52 5.78
N ALA A 200 14.45 -11.33 6.31
CA ALA A 200 15.65 -11.07 7.10
C ALA A 200 15.73 -11.99 8.33
N ASP A 201 14.62 -12.16 9.03
CA ASP A 201 14.53 -13.03 10.19
C ASP A 201 14.74 -14.52 9.84
N ALA A 202 14.16 -14.96 8.73
CA ALA A 202 14.36 -16.32 8.22
C ALA A 202 15.82 -16.56 7.81
N TYR A 203 16.46 -15.56 7.18
CA TYR A 203 17.87 -15.63 6.84
C TYR A 203 18.77 -15.75 8.06
N LEU A 204 18.58 -14.88 9.07
CA LEU A 204 19.36 -14.92 10.32
C LEU A 204 19.27 -16.28 10.99
N ARG A 205 18.06 -16.86 11.08
CA ARG A 205 17.87 -18.21 11.64
C ARG A 205 18.60 -19.28 10.85
N LYS A 206 18.49 -19.23 9.50
CA LYS A 206 19.19 -20.20 8.61
C LYS A 206 20.72 -20.10 8.75
N ALA A 207 21.24 -18.89 8.87
CA ALA A 207 22.68 -18.64 9.03
C ALA A 207 23.21 -18.88 10.45
N GLY A 208 22.35 -19.25 11.40
CA GLY A 208 22.74 -19.43 12.81
C GLY A 208 23.26 -18.13 13.44
N ILE A 209 22.70 -16.99 13.08
CA ILE A 209 23.10 -15.67 13.57
C ILE A 209 22.06 -15.18 14.58
N THR A 210 22.49 -14.96 15.81
CA THR A 210 21.70 -14.30 16.87
C THR A 210 22.23 -12.88 17.04
N PRO A 211 21.59 -11.86 16.43
CA PRO A 211 22.11 -10.51 16.47
C PRO A 211 21.83 -9.82 17.81
N ARG A 212 22.61 -8.79 18.12
CA ARG A 212 22.38 -7.90 19.26
C ARG A 212 21.40 -6.80 18.85
N GLU A 213 20.10 -7.04 19.03
CA GLU A 213 19.06 -6.09 18.63
C GLU A 213 19.09 -4.82 19.48
N ARG A 214 19.10 -3.65 18.83
CA ARG A 214 19.07 -2.34 19.48
C ARG A 214 17.81 -1.54 19.17
N PHE A 215 17.38 -1.56 17.90
CA PHE A 215 16.19 -0.86 17.42
C PHE A 215 15.38 -1.78 16.50
N GLU A 216 14.06 -1.57 16.43
CA GLU A 216 13.19 -2.17 15.42
C GLU A 216 12.34 -1.07 14.78
N LEU A 217 12.39 -0.95 13.43
CA LEU A 217 11.71 0.09 12.66
C LEU A 217 11.03 -0.48 11.41
N SER A 218 9.96 0.20 10.97
CA SER A 218 9.22 -0.15 9.75
C SER A 218 9.63 0.68 8.52
N SER A 219 10.55 1.63 8.67
CA SER A 219 10.97 2.56 7.61
C SER A 219 12.42 2.29 7.20
N LEU A 220 12.64 1.82 5.98
CA LEU A 220 13.99 1.63 5.43
C LEU A 220 14.80 2.93 5.35
N PRO A 221 14.23 4.09 4.94
CA PRO A 221 14.94 5.36 5.00
C PRO A 221 15.43 5.71 6.40
N ALA A 222 14.58 5.54 7.41
CA ALA A 222 14.98 5.81 8.81
C ALA A 222 16.10 4.84 9.27
N ILE A 223 16.01 3.55 8.90
CA ILE A 223 17.07 2.58 9.16
C ILE A 223 18.40 3.04 8.56
N ALA A 224 18.42 3.44 7.28
CA ALA A 224 19.65 3.89 6.64
C ALA A 224 20.22 5.16 7.27
N MET A 225 19.38 6.08 7.71
CA MET A 225 19.83 7.27 8.46
C MET A 225 20.46 6.91 9.80
N LEU A 226 19.97 5.91 10.50
CA LEU A 226 20.59 5.41 11.74
C LEU A 226 21.90 4.68 11.47
N VAL A 227 21.97 3.91 10.37
CA VAL A 227 23.21 3.27 9.91
C VAL A 227 24.27 4.32 9.52
N ASP A 228 23.89 5.36 8.78
CA ASP A 228 24.80 6.49 8.43
C ASP A 228 25.42 7.14 9.66
N ARG A 229 24.66 7.27 10.74
CA ARG A 229 25.14 7.79 12.03
C ARG A 229 25.97 6.80 12.82
N GLY A 230 26.17 5.58 12.31
CA GLY A 230 26.99 4.55 12.97
C GLY A 230 26.33 3.91 14.20
N LEU A 231 25.00 3.94 14.28
CA LEU A 231 24.26 3.36 15.41
C LEU A 231 24.13 1.83 15.35
N GLY A 232 24.54 1.23 14.25
CA GLY A 232 24.53 -0.21 14.02
C GLY A 232 24.47 -0.58 12.54
N VAL A 233 24.13 -1.84 12.27
CA VAL A 233 23.93 -2.40 10.94
C VAL A 233 22.48 -2.87 10.78
N SER A 234 22.04 -3.11 9.56
CA SER A 234 20.71 -3.68 9.32
C SER A 234 20.76 -4.74 8.23
N LEU A 235 19.92 -5.75 8.35
CA LEU A 235 19.64 -6.71 7.28
C LEU A 235 18.29 -6.35 6.66
N ALA A 236 18.32 -5.86 5.41
CA ALA A 236 17.16 -5.25 4.78
C ALA A 236 17.15 -5.53 3.26
N PRO A 237 15.98 -5.42 2.60
CA PRO A 237 15.91 -5.52 1.15
C PRO A 237 16.67 -4.41 0.47
N ASP A 238 17.40 -4.74 -0.60
CA ASP A 238 18.02 -3.77 -1.50
C ASP A 238 16.96 -3.18 -2.43
N ALA A 239 16.23 -2.18 -1.95
CA ALA A 239 15.31 -1.45 -2.77
C ALA A 239 16.05 -0.69 -3.87
N SER A 240 15.68 -0.95 -5.13
CA SER A 240 16.39 -0.53 -6.33
C SER A 240 16.42 0.99 -6.57
N VAL A 241 15.69 1.77 -5.79
CA VAL A 241 15.56 3.22 -6.00
C VAL A 241 16.31 4.02 -4.94
N PRO A 242 17.03 5.07 -5.33
CA PRO A 242 18.10 5.70 -4.55
C PRO A 242 17.62 6.69 -3.47
N TRP A 243 16.76 6.27 -2.51
CA TRP A 243 16.39 7.09 -1.36
C TRP A 243 17.55 7.26 -0.34
N TRP A 244 18.64 6.51 -0.49
CA TRP A 244 19.88 6.64 0.31
C TRP A 244 20.93 7.57 -0.32
N ARG A 245 20.64 8.24 -1.43
CA ARG A 245 21.59 9.21 -2.02
C ARG A 245 21.96 10.27 -1.00
N GLY A 246 23.27 10.50 -0.84
CA GLY A 246 23.82 11.42 0.14
C GLY A 246 24.09 10.81 1.52
N LEU A 247 23.68 9.56 1.79
CA LEU A 247 24.07 8.84 3.01
C LEU A 247 25.38 8.07 2.80
N ARG A 248 26.20 8.01 3.85
CA ARG A 248 27.47 7.26 3.87
C ARG A 248 27.23 5.82 4.34
N VAL A 249 26.49 5.07 3.53
CA VAL A 249 26.06 3.69 3.81
C VAL A 249 26.63 2.77 2.74
N ALA A 250 27.22 1.65 3.15
CA ALA A 250 27.59 0.54 2.29
C ALA A 250 26.48 -0.51 2.26
N LYS A 251 26.27 -1.11 1.10
CA LYS A 251 25.40 -2.28 0.89
C LYS A 251 26.29 -3.48 0.64
N LEU A 252 26.26 -4.43 1.52
CA LEU A 252 27.08 -5.62 1.45
C LEU A 252 26.22 -6.81 1.03
N PRO A 253 26.51 -7.46 -0.10
CA PRO A 253 25.78 -8.65 -0.51
C PRO A 253 26.02 -9.78 0.48
N LEU A 254 25.01 -10.64 0.65
CA LEU A 254 25.14 -11.81 1.48
C LEU A 254 25.92 -12.93 0.75
N PRO A 255 26.71 -13.75 1.45
CA PRO A 255 27.54 -14.80 0.82
C PRO A 255 26.69 -15.92 0.22
N ASP A 256 25.59 -16.29 0.85
CA ASP A 256 24.63 -17.26 0.34
C ASP A 256 23.56 -16.55 -0.45
N GLU A 257 23.15 -17.09 -1.60
CA GLU A 257 22.15 -16.44 -2.44
C GLU A 257 20.87 -16.12 -1.64
N PRO A 258 20.58 -14.83 -1.47
CA PRO A 258 19.58 -14.43 -0.53
C PRO A 258 18.18 -14.54 -1.12
N TYR A 259 17.21 -14.59 -0.24
CA TYR A 259 15.82 -14.41 -0.60
C TYR A 259 15.64 -13.12 -1.40
N ARG A 260 15.05 -13.24 -2.58
CA ARG A 260 14.65 -12.10 -3.41
C ARG A 260 13.18 -11.87 -3.24
N ARG A 261 12.78 -10.71 -2.76
CA ARG A 261 11.37 -10.35 -2.73
C ARG A 261 10.94 -9.88 -4.12
N ARG A 262 9.86 -10.45 -4.62
CA ARG A 262 9.26 -10.04 -5.89
C ARG A 262 8.33 -8.86 -5.65
N PHE A 263 8.63 -7.73 -6.26
CA PHE A 263 7.92 -6.48 -6.13
C PHE A 263 7.23 -6.13 -7.44
N GLY A 264 5.99 -5.63 -7.37
CA GLY A 264 5.24 -5.33 -8.59
C GLY A 264 3.90 -4.64 -8.34
N ILE A 265 3.07 -4.59 -9.39
CA ILE A 265 1.73 -4.03 -9.37
C ILE A 265 0.71 -5.14 -9.59
N ILE A 266 -0.35 -5.13 -8.78
CA ILE A 266 -1.50 -6.03 -8.89
C ILE A 266 -2.77 -5.22 -9.13
N TRP A 267 -3.66 -5.74 -10.00
CA TRP A 267 -4.96 -5.12 -10.28
C TRP A 267 -5.95 -6.15 -10.84
N PRO A 268 -7.29 -5.91 -10.77
CA PRO A 268 -8.28 -6.78 -11.39
C PRO A 268 -8.16 -6.75 -12.91
N ARG A 269 -8.28 -7.90 -13.58
CA ARG A 269 -8.25 -7.99 -15.04
C ARG A 269 -9.39 -7.21 -15.71
N ALA A 270 -10.58 -7.30 -15.13
CA ALA A 270 -11.75 -6.56 -15.56
C ALA A 270 -11.90 -5.26 -14.74
N SER A 271 -11.04 -4.28 -15.00
CA SER A 271 -11.11 -2.98 -14.34
C SER A 271 -11.65 -1.92 -15.29
N VAL A 272 -12.64 -1.15 -14.84
CA VAL A 272 -13.12 0.06 -15.56
C VAL A 272 -12.06 1.17 -15.60
N ARG A 273 -11.02 1.07 -14.76
CA ARG A 273 -9.86 1.98 -14.72
C ARG A 273 -8.65 1.45 -15.50
N SER A 274 -8.84 0.46 -16.38
CA SER A 274 -7.74 -0.18 -17.12
C SER A 274 -6.80 0.82 -17.78
N ARG A 275 -7.32 1.88 -18.42
CA ARG A 275 -6.49 2.93 -19.05
C ARG A 275 -5.59 3.67 -18.07
N LEU A 276 -6.12 4.06 -16.89
CA LEU A 276 -5.33 4.73 -15.85
C LEU A 276 -4.27 3.77 -15.28
N ILE A 277 -4.66 2.52 -15.06
CA ILE A 277 -3.75 1.47 -14.52
C ILE A 277 -2.65 1.14 -15.54
N GLU A 278 -2.96 1.06 -16.83
CA GLU A 278 -1.97 0.81 -17.89
C GLU A 278 -0.91 1.91 -17.94
N VAL A 279 -1.33 3.19 -17.85
CA VAL A 279 -0.38 4.31 -17.76
C VAL A 279 0.44 4.23 -16.47
N LEU A 280 -0.17 3.92 -15.31
CA LEU A 280 0.55 3.73 -14.07
C LEU A 280 1.62 2.63 -14.20
N VAL A 281 1.25 1.48 -14.78
CA VAL A 281 2.16 0.35 -15.03
C VAL A 281 3.30 0.75 -15.96
N GLU A 282 3.01 1.48 -17.03
CA GLU A 282 4.04 1.94 -17.96
C GLU A 282 5.01 2.94 -17.30
N GLN A 283 4.49 3.89 -16.51
CA GLN A 283 5.36 4.80 -15.76
C GLN A 283 6.22 4.06 -14.73
N ALA A 284 5.66 3.04 -14.07
CA ALA A 284 6.43 2.21 -13.14
C ALA A 284 7.56 1.44 -13.83
N ARG A 285 7.31 0.86 -15.01
CA ARG A 285 8.34 0.21 -15.82
C ARG A 285 9.46 1.18 -16.22
N ARG A 286 9.09 2.41 -16.62
CA ARG A 286 10.06 3.45 -16.99
C ARG A 286 10.90 3.89 -15.81
N ALA A 287 10.28 4.09 -14.64
CA ALA A 287 10.97 4.49 -13.42
C ALA A 287 11.99 3.41 -12.97
N VAL A 288 11.62 2.13 -13.01
CA VAL A 288 12.55 1.03 -12.71
C VAL A 288 13.71 0.98 -13.69
N LYS A 289 13.46 1.10 -15.01
CA LYS A 289 14.53 1.12 -16.01
C LYS A 289 15.53 2.25 -15.78
N ARG A 290 15.04 3.45 -15.41
CA ARG A 290 15.91 4.59 -15.08
C ARG A 290 16.74 4.35 -13.83
N ALA A 291 16.13 3.72 -12.80
CA ALA A 291 16.82 3.44 -11.55
C ALA A 291 17.92 2.37 -11.69
N THR A 292 17.73 1.42 -12.62
CA THR A 292 18.69 0.32 -12.88
C THR A 292 19.70 0.64 -13.99
N ALA A 293 19.52 1.73 -14.75
CA ALA A 293 20.49 2.17 -15.72
C ALA A 293 21.80 2.55 -14.99
N PRO A 294 22.97 2.06 -15.46
CA PRO A 294 24.25 2.49 -14.90
C PRO A 294 24.32 4.01 -15.01
N ALA A 295 24.69 4.66 -13.89
CA ALA A 295 24.91 6.11 -13.90
C ALA A 295 25.93 6.38 -15.01
N ALA A 296 25.51 7.06 -16.09
CA ALA A 296 26.45 7.56 -17.07
C ALA A 296 27.46 8.40 -16.30
N ALA A 297 28.71 8.01 -16.42
CA ALA A 297 29.83 8.67 -15.80
C ALA A 297 29.77 10.16 -16.15
N ALA A 298 29.49 11.00 -15.14
CA ALA A 298 29.58 12.44 -15.23
C ALA A 298 30.90 12.87 -14.59
#